data_a2856ebd6e7c1a26bf9da126ef536dcb
#
_entry.id   a2856ebd6e7c1a26bf9da126ef536dcb
#
_cell.length_a   1.000
_cell.length_b   1.000
_cell.length_c   1.000
_cell.angle_alpha   90.00
_cell.angle_beta   90.00
_cell.angle_gamma   90.00
#
_symmetry.space_group_name_H-M   'P 1'
#
loop_
_entity.id
_entity.type
_entity.pdbx_description
1 polymer ?
#
loop_
_entity_poly.entity_id
_entity_poly.type
_entity_poly.pdbx_seq_one_letter_code
_entity_poly.pdbx_strand_id
1 'polypeptide(L)'
;MRLINSLLLILFSFFLFSGCSEKGKNIQQFLLTQDNVLGYIDEQKKIVDSDEENPVAHFNLARSYYFIKKYDSAEQHARRATRYDPLNAGYYELLGSLAFALERYGDAITELATAVRISPERVSAYLKLAATYEKIGDDGRAISSLEQALQVDRHYVEALYHLARIYLRQREFEGSLRTLETLLKLEPHNKEALLMRVQTYSLQGSYYYAQTLAKEMTNQFPDYLPIRRELLRIQFAQQQWPEAQALLIQLRTKNLLSPEDQLIEAYLLLHQEQEEEATLHFKAILDKQPKNVDAIMGLAVQLLRKGFLDDSLIWLTRGLEINPSLARAHYLRSSILFRQGDYLQGDMAIGRALELDSANPSYQLLFLRRQLMKGELAVVEKQLRRIQEKHPLNTEALQLQADLHKSRGNSAEAEKLLRQAILVHDSPSIHFSLARVLYQQGKYRSVLEVTTPLMEVLSGNWEVIYLHALTLSRVGNFEEALRISLPYLERKESQGYAHRLVGDLLRYKGEEKEAQKILRNGLEQFPGHLFLVDGFSASLVMTEDWAEVQELLETTLEQSQRLEGNPPMQLLFLDRLAVAHQRLNKTENKIQILRKFHQKNDPLTAAQFHSLEEQLLFPISLPSLDKALSPLILQ
;
A
#
# COMPACT_ATOMS: atom_id res chain seq x y z
N MET A 1 2.82 12.32 -14.20
CA MET A 1 3.05 11.84 -15.59
C MET A 1 2.96 12.93 -16.67
N ARG A 2 1.92 13.79 -16.74
CA ARG A 2 1.86 14.86 -17.78
C ARG A 2 2.93 15.96 -17.63
N LEU A 3 3.35 16.31 -16.41
CA LEU A 3 4.43 17.29 -16.15
C LEU A 3 5.83 16.74 -16.46
N ILE A 4 6.06 15.45 -16.25
CA ILE A 4 7.32 14.77 -16.62
C ILE A 4 7.43 14.66 -18.14
N ASN A 5 6.33 14.42 -18.86
CA ASN A 5 6.32 14.42 -20.33
C ASN A 5 6.56 15.82 -20.90
N SER A 6 6.08 16.89 -20.25
CA SER A 6 6.34 18.26 -20.72
C SER A 6 7.79 18.69 -20.50
N LEU A 7 8.42 18.31 -19.38
CA LEU A 7 9.84 18.60 -19.13
C LEU A 7 10.78 17.81 -20.07
N LEU A 8 10.48 16.56 -20.35
CA LEU A 8 11.24 15.75 -21.30
C LEU A 8 11.12 16.28 -22.75
N LEU A 9 9.94 16.78 -23.15
CA LEU A 9 9.76 17.44 -24.45
C LEU A 9 10.49 18.79 -24.54
N ILE A 10 10.55 19.55 -23.45
CA ILE A 10 11.31 20.81 -23.38
C ILE A 10 12.81 20.54 -23.38
N LEU A 11 13.30 19.54 -22.65
CA LEU A 11 14.70 19.12 -22.67
C LEU A 11 15.12 18.58 -24.04
N PHE A 12 14.26 17.79 -24.71
CA PHE A 12 14.54 17.32 -26.06
C PHE A 12 14.61 18.47 -27.09
N SER A 13 13.87 19.56 -26.90
CA SER A 13 13.94 20.75 -27.75
C SER A 13 15.18 21.64 -27.45
N PHE A 14 15.67 21.66 -26.20
CA PHE A 14 16.88 22.38 -25.81
C PHE A 14 18.17 21.71 -26.32
N PHE A 15 18.19 20.36 -26.40
CA PHE A 15 19.34 19.59 -26.86
C PHE A 15 19.65 19.67 -28.36
N LEU A 16 18.78 20.28 -29.16
CA LEU A 16 19.08 20.51 -30.59
C LEU A 16 20.16 21.57 -30.81
N PHE A 17 20.60 22.29 -29.77
CA PHE A 17 21.45 23.47 -29.94
C PHE A 17 22.90 23.33 -29.46
N SER A 18 23.29 22.27 -28.73
CA SER A 18 24.63 22.20 -28.12
C SER A 18 25.62 21.23 -28.75
N GLY A 19 25.48 20.85 -29.97
CA GLY A 19 26.36 19.86 -30.56
C GLY A 19 26.90 20.16 -31.95
N CYS A 20 27.66 21.22 -32.15
CA CYS A 20 28.52 21.38 -33.35
C CYS A 20 29.76 22.25 -33.02
N SER A 21 30.79 21.61 -32.49
CA SER A 21 32.13 22.17 -32.54
C SER A 21 32.97 21.31 -33.52
N GLU A 22 32.77 21.47 -34.79
CA GLU A 22 33.80 21.07 -35.78
C GLU A 22 34.62 22.28 -36.20
N LYS A 23 35.94 22.14 -36.06
CA LYS A 23 36.94 23.07 -36.59
C LYS A 23 36.82 23.18 -38.11
N GLY A 24 36.27 24.29 -38.55
CA GLY A 24 36.43 24.69 -39.94
C GLY A 24 35.15 25.03 -40.70
N LYS A 25 34.82 26.29 -40.66
CA LYS A 25 33.90 27.15 -41.39
C LYS A 25 32.74 27.66 -40.53
N ASN A 26 32.69 28.99 -40.38
CA ASN A 26 31.63 29.76 -39.77
C ASN A 26 30.24 29.37 -40.33
N ILE A 27 29.62 28.34 -39.78
CA ILE A 27 28.18 28.16 -39.87
C ILE A 27 27.66 28.95 -38.66
N GLN A 28 27.20 30.18 -38.88
CA GLN A 28 26.37 30.89 -37.91
C GLN A 28 25.21 29.95 -37.58
N GLN A 29 25.21 29.42 -36.35
CA GLN A 29 24.06 28.66 -35.83
C GLN A 29 22.89 29.64 -35.78
N PHE A 30 22.00 29.57 -36.77
CA PHE A 30 20.81 30.38 -36.80
C PHE A 30 19.86 29.87 -35.73
N LEU A 31 19.70 30.67 -34.67
CA LEU A 31 18.73 30.38 -33.60
C LEU A 31 17.32 30.48 -34.20
N LEU A 32 16.65 29.35 -34.37
CA LEU A 32 15.26 29.29 -34.79
C LEU A 32 14.37 29.80 -33.64
N THR A 33 13.58 30.83 -33.94
CA THR A 33 12.55 31.38 -33.08
C THR A 33 11.20 31.25 -33.76
N GLN A 34 10.10 31.40 -32.98
CA GLN A 34 8.76 31.39 -33.58
C GLN A 34 8.59 32.47 -34.66
N ASP A 35 9.26 33.61 -34.51
CA ASP A 35 9.14 34.75 -35.43
C ASP A 35 9.95 34.59 -36.72
N ASN A 36 11.06 33.84 -36.70
CA ASN A 36 11.96 33.72 -37.84
C ASN A 36 11.88 32.39 -38.61
N VAL A 37 11.31 31.34 -38.00
CA VAL A 37 11.32 29.98 -38.57
C VAL A 37 10.66 29.87 -39.94
N LEU A 38 9.55 30.58 -40.15
CA LEU A 38 8.83 30.52 -41.44
C LEU A 38 9.64 31.16 -42.55
N GLY A 39 10.25 32.33 -42.33
CA GLY A 39 11.15 32.99 -43.28
C GLY A 39 12.36 32.12 -43.62
N TYR A 40 12.93 31.44 -42.58
CA TYR A 40 14.05 30.53 -42.77
C TYR A 40 13.66 29.28 -43.60
N ILE A 41 12.46 28.75 -43.39
CA ILE A 41 11.92 27.65 -44.21
C ILE A 41 11.84 28.06 -45.68
N ASP A 42 11.32 29.27 -45.98
CA ASP A 42 11.17 29.74 -47.34
C ASP A 42 12.54 30.00 -48.01
N GLU A 43 13.54 30.46 -47.27
CA GLU A 43 14.92 30.59 -47.70
C GLU A 43 15.52 29.23 -48.06
N GLN A 44 15.41 28.25 -47.16
CA GLN A 44 15.96 26.90 -47.38
C GLN A 44 15.24 26.17 -48.52
N LYS A 45 13.93 26.40 -48.76
CA LYS A 45 13.21 25.89 -49.91
C LYS A 45 13.80 26.42 -51.24
N LYS A 46 14.08 27.70 -51.33
CA LYS A 46 14.72 28.28 -52.52
C LYS A 46 16.08 27.63 -52.81
N ILE A 47 16.84 27.27 -51.79
CA ILE A 47 18.10 26.55 -51.97
C ILE A 47 17.83 25.13 -52.48
N VAL A 48 16.85 24.41 -51.93
CA VAL A 48 16.46 23.08 -52.43
C VAL A 48 15.92 23.16 -53.89
N ASP A 49 15.15 24.19 -54.22
CA ASP A 49 14.64 24.39 -55.58
C ASP A 49 15.77 24.65 -56.60
N SER A 50 16.90 25.24 -56.18
CA SER A 50 18.07 25.46 -57.01
C SER A 50 19.06 24.28 -57.02
N ASP A 51 19.08 23.48 -55.96
CA ASP A 51 19.95 22.32 -55.76
C ASP A 51 19.19 21.27 -54.95
N GLU A 52 18.47 20.39 -55.64
CA GLU A 52 17.60 19.37 -55.01
C GLU A 52 18.42 18.32 -54.20
N GLU A 53 19.68 18.15 -54.50
CA GLU A 53 20.55 17.17 -53.82
C GLU A 53 21.30 17.77 -52.65
N ASN A 54 21.06 19.01 -52.27
CA ASN A 54 21.75 19.69 -51.17
C ASN A 54 21.37 19.13 -49.80
N PRO A 55 22.24 18.33 -49.17
CA PRO A 55 21.91 17.67 -47.92
C PRO A 55 21.75 18.66 -46.75
N VAL A 56 22.50 19.76 -46.74
CA VAL A 56 22.47 20.79 -45.71
C VAL A 56 21.16 21.56 -45.74
N ALA A 57 20.67 21.92 -46.93
CA ALA A 57 19.39 22.60 -47.05
C ALA A 57 18.22 21.69 -46.62
N HIS A 58 18.26 20.42 -46.98
CA HIS A 58 17.28 19.43 -46.50
C HIS A 58 17.35 19.27 -45.00
N PHE A 59 18.51 19.18 -44.40
CA PHE A 59 18.67 19.11 -42.94
C PHE A 59 18.11 20.35 -42.23
N ASN A 60 18.40 21.54 -42.76
CA ASN A 60 17.87 22.79 -42.21
C ASN A 60 16.34 22.86 -42.29
N LEU A 61 15.75 22.40 -43.39
CA LEU A 61 14.29 22.27 -43.53
C LEU A 61 13.75 21.27 -42.52
N ALA A 62 14.39 20.11 -42.37
CA ALA A 62 13.97 19.09 -41.41
C ALA A 62 13.99 19.63 -39.97
N ARG A 63 15.05 20.35 -39.59
CA ARG A 63 15.14 21.01 -38.26
C ARG A 63 14.05 22.05 -38.07
N SER A 64 13.78 22.86 -39.08
CA SER A 64 12.76 23.90 -39.02
C SER A 64 11.35 23.31 -38.92
N TYR A 65 11.05 22.25 -39.67
CA TYR A 65 9.78 21.53 -39.57
C TYR A 65 9.63 20.79 -38.24
N TYR A 66 10.73 20.23 -37.69
CA TYR A 66 10.73 19.64 -36.37
C TYR A 66 10.38 20.70 -35.31
N PHE A 67 10.97 21.88 -35.37
CA PHE A 67 10.72 22.99 -34.45
C PHE A 67 9.24 23.40 -34.44
N ILE A 68 8.59 23.47 -35.60
CA ILE A 68 7.15 23.78 -35.72
C ILE A 68 6.24 22.53 -35.60
N LYS A 69 6.81 21.39 -35.16
CA LYS A 69 6.10 20.11 -34.93
C LYS A 69 5.43 19.50 -36.17
N LYS A 70 5.87 19.87 -37.40
CA LYS A 70 5.46 19.22 -38.67
C LYS A 70 6.35 18.01 -38.92
N TYR A 71 6.16 16.96 -38.12
CA TYR A 71 7.09 15.81 -38.05
C TYR A 71 7.18 15.02 -39.35
N ASP A 72 6.08 14.85 -40.12
CA ASP A 72 6.08 14.14 -41.39
C ASP A 72 6.95 14.86 -42.42
N SER A 73 6.81 16.19 -42.56
CA SER A 73 7.66 16.98 -43.44
C SER A 73 9.11 16.97 -42.98
N ALA A 74 9.34 17.05 -41.68
CA ALA A 74 10.68 16.98 -41.10
C ALA A 74 11.36 15.65 -41.46
N GLU A 75 10.64 14.52 -41.32
CA GLU A 75 11.18 13.18 -41.61
C GLU A 75 11.51 13.03 -43.10
N GLN A 76 10.64 13.49 -44.00
CA GLN A 76 10.90 13.44 -45.44
C GLN A 76 12.20 14.16 -45.80
N HIS A 77 12.40 15.37 -45.29
CA HIS A 77 13.61 16.14 -45.57
C HIS A 77 14.84 15.55 -44.84
N ALA A 78 14.70 15.05 -43.61
CA ALA A 78 15.81 14.40 -42.93
C ALA A 78 16.28 13.13 -43.68
N ARG A 79 15.35 12.31 -44.20
CA ARG A 79 15.69 11.14 -45.02
C ARG A 79 16.35 11.50 -46.36
N ARG A 80 15.98 12.63 -46.96
CA ARG A 80 16.70 13.14 -48.14
C ARG A 80 18.12 13.57 -47.79
N ALA A 81 18.30 14.27 -46.65
CA ALA A 81 19.63 14.66 -46.19
C ALA A 81 20.53 13.44 -45.97
N THR A 82 20.05 12.35 -45.31
CA THR A 82 20.83 11.11 -45.13
C THR A 82 21.09 10.35 -46.42
N ARG A 83 20.23 10.47 -47.44
CA ARG A 83 20.44 9.85 -48.75
C ARG A 83 21.58 10.53 -49.51
N TYR A 84 21.66 11.86 -49.46
CA TYR A 84 22.66 12.62 -50.18
C TYR A 84 24.00 12.69 -49.49
N ASP A 85 24.01 12.60 -48.12
CA ASP A 85 25.22 12.51 -47.33
C ASP A 85 25.04 11.49 -46.20
N PRO A 86 25.31 10.21 -46.47
CA PRO A 86 25.08 9.12 -45.52
C PRO A 86 26.13 9.01 -44.37
N LEU A 87 27.17 9.83 -44.41
CA LEU A 87 28.23 9.82 -43.40
C LEU A 87 28.08 10.93 -42.34
N ASN A 88 27.01 11.69 -42.38
CA ASN A 88 26.76 12.76 -41.42
C ASN A 88 25.90 12.28 -40.24
N ALA A 89 26.53 12.09 -39.11
CA ALA A 89 25.87 11.63 -37.86
C ALA A 89 24.73 12.55 -37.41
N GLY A 90 24.80 13.87 -37.68
CA GLY A 90 23.77 14.84 -37.29
C GLY A 90 22.43 14.61 -37.96
N TYR A 91 22.43 14.05 -39.17
CA TYR A 91 21.19 13.75 -39.87
C TYR A 91 20.47 12.55 -39.26
N TYR A 92 21.22 11.51 -38.90
CA TYR A 92 20.69 10.34 -38.19
C TYR A 92 20.24 10.70 -36.77
N GLU A 93 20.96 11.58 -36.10
CA GLU A 93 20.55 12.09 -34.77
C GLU A 93 19.20 12.83 -34.85
N LEU A 94 18.96 13.61 -35.92
CA LEU A 94 17.67 14.27 -36.16
C LEU A 94 16.56 13.25 -36.46
N LEU A 95 16.85 12.25 -37.31
CA LEU A 95 15.90 11.17 -37.60
C LEU A 95 15.53 10.40 -36.30
N GLY A 96 16.49 10.08 -35.46
CA GLY A 96 16.25 9.46 -34.17
C GLY A 96 15.40 10.33 -33.25
N SER A 97 15.64 11.65 -33.24
CA SER A 97 14.83 12.61 -32.49
C SER A 97 13.39 12.69 -33.00
N LEU A 98 13.20 12.64 -34.33
CA LEU A 98 11.89 12.58 -34.96
C LEU A 98 11.13 11.30 -34.63
N ALA A 99 11.79 10.16 -34.77
CA ALA A 99 11.22 8.86 -34.41
C ALA A 99 10.81 8.81 -32.94
N PHE A 100 11.63 9.38 -32.04
CA PHE A 100 11.29 9.52 -30.63
C PHE A 100 10.05 10.39 -30.39
N ALA A 101 9.96 11.54 -31.09
CA ALA A 101 8.81 12.44 -30.98
C ALA A 101 7.50 11.81 -31.49
N LEU A 102 7.62 10.88 -32.45
CA LEU A 102 6.53 10.07 -32.98
C LEU A 102 6.28 8.78 -32.22
N GLU A 103 6.92 8.60 -31.05
CA GLU A 103 6.84 7.42 -30.17
C GLU A 103 7.29 6.09 -30.83
N ARG A 104 7.98 6.18 -31.98
CA ARG A 104 8.58 5.03 -32.67
C ARG A 104 9.96 4.73 -32.10
N TYR A 105 10.01 4.23 -30.86
CA TYR A 105 11.25 4.07 -30.10
C TYR A 105 12.25 3.09 -30.72
N GLY A 106 11.78 2.03 -31.40
CA GLY A 106 12.64 1.10 -32.12
C GLY A 106 13.42 1.77 -33.28
N ASP A 107 12.73 2.59 -34.05
CA ASP A 107 13.34 3.38 -35.15
C ASP A 107 14.31 4.40 -34.55
N ALA A 108 13.92 5.08 -33.47
CA ALA A 108 14.78 6.05 -32.78
C ALA A 108 16.11 5.42 -32.33
N ILE A 109 16.07 4.23 -31.73
CA ILE A 109 17.28 3.48 -31.33
C ILE A 109 18.15 3.18 -32.55
N THR A 110 17.57 2.71 -33.66
CA THR A 110 18.30 2.35 -34.86
C THR A 110 19.02 3.56 -35.47
N GLU A 111 18.32 4.67 -35.59
CA GLU A 111 18.90 5.90 -36.19
C GLU A 111 19.97 6.53 -35.25
N LEU A 112 19.71 6.57 -33.94
CA LEU A 112 20.68 7.08 -32.95
C LEU A 112 21.92 6.18 -32.82
N ALA A 113 21.75 4.85 -32.87
CA ALA A 113 22.86 3.91 -32.90
C ALA A 113 23.70 4.10 -34.19
N THR A 114 23.09 4.44 -35.32
CA THR A 114 23.81 4.79 -36.54
C THR A 114 24.59 6.11 -36.37
N ALA A 115 23.99 7.11 -35.72
CA ALA A 115 24.65 8.37 -35.44
C ALA A 115 25.93 8.17 -34.58
N VAL A 116 25.87 7.40 -33.48
CA VAL A 116 27.05 7.16 -32.64
C VAL A 116 28.09 6.25 -33.30
N ARG A 117 27.69 5.38 -34.23
CA ARG A 117 28.62 4.56 -35.00
C ARG A 117 29.41 5.41 -36.03
N ILE A 118 28.76 6.43 -36.62
CA ILE A 118 29.42 7.34 -37.57
C ILE A 118 30.34 8.32 -36.82
N SER A 119 29.88 8.83 -35.68
CA SER A 119 30.61 9.82 -34.86
C SER A 119 30.57 9.41 -33.39
N PRO A 120 31.53 8.55 -32.94
CA PRO A 120 31.57 8.06 -31.55
C PRO A 120 31.82 9.15 -30.50
N GLU A 121 32.34 10.29 -30.90
CA GLU A 121 32.56 11.46 -30.06
C GLU A 121 31.31 12.30 -29.82
N ARG A 122 30.18 11.93 -30.44
CA ARG A 122 28.95 12.71 -30.42
C ARG A 122 28.11 12.45 -29.16
N VAL A 123 28.44 13.14 -28.07
CA VAL A 123 27.81 12.99 -26.74
C VAL A 123 26.28 13.14 -26.80
N SER A 124 25.77 14.10 -27.60
CA SER A 124 24.32 14.36 -27.73
C SER A 124 23.53 13.14 -28.24
N ALA A 125 24.11 12.35 -29.14
CA ALA A 125 23.46 11.15 -29.66
C ALA A 125 23.36 10.04 -28.60
N TYR A 126 24.38 9.87 -27.76
CA TYR A 126 24.32 8.94 -26.63
C TYR A 126 23.25 9.32 -25.60
N LEU A 127 23.11 10.62 -25.31
CA LEU A 127 22.06 11.08 -24.40
C LEU A 127 20.66 10.78 -24.91
N LYS A 128 20.43 11.03 -26.20
CA LYS A 128 19.15 10.74 -26.82
C LYS A 128 18.87 9.24 -26.88
N LEU A 129 19.91 8.45 -27.13
CA LEU A 129 19.84 6.99 -27.07
C LEU A 129 19.48 6.52 -25.66
N ALA A 130 20.12 7.05 -24.63
CA ALA A 130 19.80 6.77 -23.24
C ALA A 130 18.35 7.15 -22.90
N ALA A 131 17.92 8.35 -23.27
CA ALA A 131 16.54 8.80 -23.07
C ALA A 131 15.51 7.90 -23.78
N THR A 132 15.88 7.35 -24.93
CA THR A 132 15.02 6.42 -25.67
C THR A 132 14.93 5.08 -24.94
N TYR A 133 16.04 4.55 -24.42
CA TYR A 133 16.05 3.33 -23.61
C TYR A 133 15.27 3.51 -22.29
N GLU A 134 15.38 4.66 -21.63
CA GLU A 134 14.56 4.96 -20.46
C GLU A 134 13.04 4.92 -20.77
N LYS A 135 12.64 5.38 -21.95
CA LYS A 135 11.23 5.38 -22.36
C LYS A 135 10.65 3.99 -22.54
N ILE A 136 11.44 3.03 -22.99
CA ILE A 136 11.03 1.63 -23.12
C ILE A 136 11.31 0.80 -21.87
N GLY A 137 11.83 1.43 -20.80
CA GLY A 137 12.11 0.78 -19.51
C GLY A 137 13.40 -0.05 -19.48
N ASP A 138 14.30 0.14 -20.45
CA ASP A 138 15.59 -0.56 -20.49
C ASP A 138 16.68 0.29 -19.84
N ASP A 139 16.64 0.32 -18.51
CA ASP A 139 17.59 1.09 -17.70
C ASP A 139 19.04 0.62 -17.90
N GLY A 140 19.27 -0.66 -18.15
CA GLY A 140 20.64 -1.20 -18.34
C GLY A 140 21.32 -0.62 -19.58
N ARG A 141 20.62 -0.58 -20.73
CA ARG A 141 21.14 0.04 -21.96
C ARG A 141 21.20 1.57 -21.86
N ALA A 142 20.28 2.18 -21.11
CA ALA A 142 20.35 3.61 -20.81
C ALA A 142 21.61 3.99 -20.05
N ILE A 143 21.94 3.27 -18.97
CA ILE A 143 23.19 3.44 -18.18
C ILE A 143 24.41 3.29 -19.09
N SER A 144 24.47 2.20 -19.87
CA SER A 144 25.61 1.96 -20.79
C SER A 144 25.79 3.12 -21.78
N SER A 145 24.71 3.66 -22.33
CA SER A 145 24.79 4.81 -23.24
C SER A 145 25.29 6.08 -22.56
N LEU A 146 24.86 6.33 -21.31
CA LEU A 146 25.34 7.47 -20.52
C LEU A 146 26.80 7.33 -20.12
N GLU A 147 27.24 6.11 -19.78
CA GLU A 147 28.64 5.83 -19.48
C GLU A 147 29.53 6.04 -20.70
N GLN A 148 29.06 5.66 -21.91
CA GLN A 148 29.75 5.97 -23.16
C GLN A 148 29.84 7.47 -23.41
N ALA A 149 28.76 8.22 -23.15
CA ALA A 149 28.77 9.68 -23.22
C ALA A 149 29.84 10.28 -22.28
N LEU A 150 29.94 9.75 -21.04
CA LEU A 150 30.92 10.18 -20.03
C LEU A 150 32.36 9.71 -20.31
N GLN A 151 32.55 8.65 -21.11
CA GLN A 151 33.88 8.30 -21.63
C GLN A 151 34.40 9.33 -22.64
N VAL A 152 33.49 9.92 -23.43
CA VAL A 152 33.82 10.99 -24.38
C VAL A 152 34.03 12.31 -23.66
N ASP A 153 33.11 12.70 -22.79
CA ASP A 153 33.22 13.90 -21.96
C ASP A 153 32.83 13.60 -20.51
N ARG A 154 33.85 13.45 -19.65
CA ARG A 154 33.69 13.14 -18.21
C ARG A 154 32.97 14.23 -17.42
N HIS A 155 32.88 15.42 -17.96
CA HIS A 155 32.28 16.58 -17.31
C HIS A 155 30.94 16.97 -17.89
N TYR A 156 30.33 16.09 -18.69
CA TYR A 156 29.04 16.37 -19.30
C TYR A 156 27.91 16.28 -18.27
N VAL A 157 27.49 17.44 -17.78
CA VAL A 157 26.58 17.61 -16.63
C VAL A 157 25.25 16.88 -16.82
N GLU A 158 24.69 16.96 -18.04
CA GLU A 158 23.42 16.31 -18.32
C GLU A 158 23.51 14.77 -18.27
N ALA A 159 24.60 14.19 -18.74
CA ALA A 159 24.81 12.75 -18.64
C ALA A 159 24.95 12.31 -17.18
N LEU A 160 25.70 13.07 -16.37
CA LEU A 160 25.79 12.84 -14.93
C LEU A 160 24.43 12.94 -14.23
N TYR A 161 23.62 13.95 -14.59
CA TYR A 161 22.30 14.13 -14.02
C TYR A 161 21.37 12.96 -14.35
N HIS A 162 21.30 12.54 -15.61
CA HIS A 162 20.48 11.41 -16.03
C HIS A 162 20.93 10.10 -15.41
N LEU A 163 22.24 9.86 -15.34
CA LEU A 163 22.82 8.67 -14.71
C LEU A 163 22.46 8.59 -13.22
N ALA A 164 22.64 9.69 -12.49
CA ALA A 164 22.27 9.77 -11.08
C ALA A 164 20.77 9.48 -10.85
N ARG A 165 19.92 10.00 -11.75
CA ARG A 165 18.47 9.78 -11.70
C ARG A 165 18.07 8.32 -11.94
N ILE A 166 18.73 7.63 -12.87
CA ILE A 166 18.48 6.20 -13.12
C ILE A 166 18.92 5.37 -11.90
N TYR A 167 20.12 5.63 -11.35
CA TYR A 167 20.59 4.96 -10.15
C TYR A 167 19.64 5.17 -8.96
N LEU A 168 19.13 6.40 -8.78
CA LEU A 168 18.16 6.69 -7.73
C LEU A 168 16.85 5.88 -7.93
N ARG A 169 16.35 5.78 -9.15
CA ARG A 169 15.16 4.99 -9.47
C ARG A 169 15.36 3.49 -9.21
N GLN A 170 16.56 2.97 -9.46
CA GLN A 170 16.94 1.59 -9.18
C GLN A 170 17.30 1.32 -7.70
N ARG A 171 17.24 2.37 -6.86
CA ARG A 171 17.69 2.34 -5.46
C ARG A 171 19.19 2.02 -5.29
N GLU A 172 19.99 2.26 -6.32
CA GLU A 172 21.43 2.22 -6.31
C GLU A 172 22.00 3.54 -5.70
N PHE A 173 21.74 3.72 -4.39
CA PHE A 173 22.00 4.99 -3.70
C PHE A 173 23.46 5.43 -3.76
N GLU A 174 24.41 4.51 -3.63
CA GLU A 174 25.83 4.83 -3.71
C GLU A 174 26.24 5.30 -5.11
N GLY A 175 25.71 4.66 -6.16
CA GLY A 175 25.93 5.07 -7.54
C GLY A 175 25.39 6.48 -7.79
N SER A 176 24.18 6.76 -7.33
CA SER A 176 23.57 8.08 -7.43
C SER A 176 24.40 9.14 -6.71
N LEU A 177 24.79 8.92 -5.45
CA LEU A 177 25.57 9.88 -4.66
C LEU A 177 26.93 10.19 -5.27
N ARG A 178 27.69 9.18 -5.73
CA ARG A 178 28.99 9.39 -6.41
C ARG A 178 28.85 10.22 -7.68
N THR A 179 27.82 9.93 -8.48
CA THR A 179 27.55 10.67 -9.72
C THR A 179 27.16 12.11 -9.42
N LEU A 180 26.28 12.33 -8.42
CA LEU A 180 25.88 13.67 -7.97
C LEU A 180 27.04 14.46 -7.37
N GLU A 181 27.96 13.81 -6.65
CA GLU A 181 29.18 14.46 -6.15
C GLU A 181 30.03 14.99 -7.30
N THR A 182 30.20 14.21 -8.37
CA THR A 182 30.93 14.64 -9.55
C THR A 182 30.24 15.83 -10.22
N LEU A 183 28.94 15.77 -10.39
CA LEU A 183 28.15 16.86 -10.97
C LEU A 183 28.25 18.14 -10.13
N LEU A 184 28.10 18.03 -8.80
CA LEU A 184 28.11 19.19 -7.90
C LEU A 184 29.51 19.79 -7.70
N LYS A 185 30.60 19.07 -8.03
CA LYS A 185 31.93 19.66 -8.16
C LYS A 185 32.04 20.59 -9.37
N LEU A 186 31.31 20.31 -10.45
CA LEU A 186 31.25 21.14 -11.65
C LEU A 186 30.25 22.30 -11.48
N GLU A 187 29.09 22.02 -10.93
CA GLU A 187 28.00 22.97 -10.72
C GLU A 187 27.54 22.97 -9.26
N PRO A 188 28.23 23.65 -8.33
CA PRO A 188 27.89 23.59 -6.89
C PRO A 188 26.49 24.11 -6.53
N HIS A 189 25.89 24.94 -7.39
CA HIS A 189 24.58 25.56 -7.16
C HIS A 189 23.47 24.96 -8.04
N ASN A 190 23.71 23.80 -8.64
CA ASN A 190 22.67 23.10 -9.42
C ASN A 190 21.57 22.60 -8.47
N LYS A 191 20.41 23.29 -8.51
CA LYS A 191 19.29 23.05 -7.59
C LYS A 191 18.71 21.66 -7.73
N GLU A 192 18.62 21.18 -8.97
CA GLU A 192 18.06 19.87 -9.30
C GLU A 192 18.96 18.75 -8.77
N ALA A 193 20.26 18.88 -8.93
CA ALA A 193 21.25 17.92 -8.42
C ALA A 193 21.30 17.93 -6.88
N LEU A 194 21.24 19.10 -6.25
CA LEU A 194 21.17 19.25 -4.80
C LEU A 194 19.90 18.60 -4.25
N LEU A 195 18.74 18.84 -4.87
CA LEU A 195 17.47 18.21 -4.49
C LEU A 195 17.55 16.68 -4.63
N MET A 196 18.10 16.18 -5.75
CA MET A 196 18.26 14.74 -5.97
C MET A 196 19.18 14.10 -4.91
N ARG A 197 20.24 14.80 -4.47
CA ARG A 197 21.09 14.34 -3.37
C ARG A 197 20.32 14.22 -2.06
N VAL A 198 19.48 15.20 -1.74
CA VAL A 198 18.59 15.14 -0.56
C VAL A 198 17.63 13.97 -0.66
N GLN A 199 17.00 13.79 -1.82
CA GLN A 199 16.08 12.66 -2.08
C GLN A 199 16.78 11.31 -1.96
N THR A 200 18.02 11.20 -2.44
CA THR A 200 18.81 9.98 -2.33
C THR A 200 19.06 9.60 -0.87
N TYR A 201 19.48 10.55 -0.02
CA TYR A 201 19.65 10.30 1.41
C TYR A 201 18.32 10.00 2.11
N SER A 202 17.24 10.69 1.72
CA SER A 202 15.89 10.45 2.27
C SER A 202 15.41 9.03 1.97
N LEU A 203 15.53 8.57 0.72
CA LEU A 203 15.14 7.23 0.29
C LEU A 203 16.04 6.12 0.84
N GLN A 204 17.31 6.42 1.12
CA GLN A 204 18.25 5.54 1.81
C GLN A 204 17.91 5.38 3.30
N GLY A 205 17.01 6.22 3.86
CA GLY A 205 16.71 6.27 5.29
C GLY A 205 17.68 7.09 6.12
N SER A 206 18.65 7.76 5.49
CA SER A 206 19.64 8.63 6.14
C SER A 206 19.06 10.03 6.40
N TYR A 207 17.92 10.06 7.13
CA TYR A 207 17.12 11.27 7.31
C TYR A 207 17.85 12.44 7.96
N TYR A 208 18.80 12.18 8.87
CA TYR A 208 19.60 13.23 9.48
C TYR A 208 20.37 14.05 8.44
N TYR A 209 21.09 13.36 7.53
CA TYR A 209 21.83 14.02 6.45
C TYR A 209 20.90 14.70 5.45
N ALA A 210 19.81 14.02 5.08
CA ALA A 210 18.81 14.58 4.17
C ALA A 210 18.21 15.88 4.74
N GLN A 211 17.85 15.91 6.02
CA GLN A 211 17.27 17.07 6.68
C GLN A 211 18.26 18.24 6.78
N THR A 212 19.51 17.96 7.14
CA THR A 212 20.57 18.99 7.24
C THR A 212 20.77 19.67 5.88
N LEU A 213 20.99 18.88 4.82
CA LEU A 213 21.13 19.40 3.46
C LEU A 213 19.88 20.14 2.97
N ALA A 214 18.68 19.64 3.28
CA ALA A 214 17.43 20.29 2.91
C ALA A 214 17.28 21.66 3.60
N LYS A 215 17.65 21.78 4.87
CA LYS A 215 17.64 23.06 5.61
C LYS A 215 18.65 24.05 5.03
N GLU A 216 19.89 23.61 4.75
CA GLU A 216 20.92 24.42 4.09
C GLU A 216 20.42 24.95 2.74
N MET A 217 19.87 24.05 1.92
CA MET A 217 19.33 24.37 0.61
C MET A 217 18.12 25.33 0.69
N THR A 218 17.25 25.16 1.71
CA THR A 218 16.12 26.07 1.93
C THR A 218 16.58 27.49 2.28
N ASN A 219 17.70 27.63 3.01
CA ASN A 219 18.30 28.92 3.32
C ASN A 219 18.97 29.54 2.08
N GLN A 220 19.62 28.72 1.25
CA GLN A 220 20.31 29.18 0.05
C GLN A 220 19.32 29.55 -1.07
N PHE A 221 18.22 28.83 -1.19
CA PHE A 221 17.18 29.00 -2.22
C PHE A 221 15.77 29.15 -1.61
N PRO A 222 15.46 30.29 -0.98
CA PRO A 222 14.21 30.45 -0.23
C PRO A 222 12.93 30.25 -1.03
N ASP A 223 12.96 30.50 -2.34
CA ASP A 223 11.80 30.38 -3.22
C ASP A 223 11.73 29.05 -3.97
N TYR A 224 12.69 28.13 -3.73
CA TYR A 224 12.70 26.85 -4.39
C TYR A 224 11.75 25.86 -3.69
N LEU A 225 10.51 25.82 -4.16
CA LEU A 225 9.42 25.04 -3.58
C LEU A 225 9.69 23.53 -3.47
N PRO A 226 10.37 22.84 -4.46
CA PRO A 226 10.61 21.42 -4.36
C PRO A 226 11.38 20.98 -3.11
N ILE A 227 12.34 21.77 -2.64
CA ILE A 227 13.11 21.41 -1.44
C ILE A 227 12.29 21.55 -0.16
N ARG A 228 11.38 22.54 -0.09
CA ARG A 228 10.47 22.67 1.05
C ARG A 228 9.52 21.49 1.17
N ARG A 229 9.03 20.98 0.04
CA ARG A 229 8.23 19.75 0.01
C ARG A 229 9.02 18.53 0.43
N GLU A 230 10.27 18.42 -0.02
CA GLU A 230 11.12 17.32 0.42
C GLU A 230 11.42 17.39 1.92
N LEU A 231 11.68 18.59 2.44
CA LEU A 231 11.87 18.80 3.89
C LEU A 231 10.60 18.41 4.67
N LEU A 232 9.41 18.75 4.17
CA LEU A 232 8.14 18.34 4.76
C LEU A 232 8.02 16.81 4.81
N ARG A 233 8.37 16.10 3.73
CA ARG A 233 8.37 14.63 3.67
C ARG A 233 9.34 14.03 4.69
N ILE A 234 10.54 14.58 4.78
CA ILE A 234 11.57 14.13 5.73
C ILE A 234 11.10 14.33 7.17
N GLN A 235 10.56 15.52 7.51
CA GLN A 235 10.04 15.80 8.85
C GLN A 235 8.88 14.87 9.21
N PHE A 236 7.99 14.62 8.26
CA PHE A 236 6.90 13.68 8.43
C PHE A 236 7.40 12.25 8.66
N ALA A 237 8.40 11.79 7.88
CA ALA A 237 9.02 10.47 8.03
C ALA A 237 9.72 10.29 9.38
N GLN A 238 10.32 11.35 9.91
CA GLN A 238 10.95 11.37 11.22
C GLN A 238 9.98 11.57 12.39
N GLN A 239 8.67 11.65 12.12
CA GLN A 239 7.64 11.93 13.12
C GLN A 239 7.82 13.29 13.84
N GLN A 240 8.46 14.24 13.17
CA GLN A 240 8.61 15.62 13.65
C GLN A 240 7.32 16.41 13.34
N TRP A 241 6.25 16.04 14.03
CA TRP A 241 4.91 16.55 13.73
C TRP A 241 4.76 18.07 13.84
N PRO A 242 5.32 18.73 14.88
CA PRO A 242 5.23 20.18 15.01
C PRO A 242 5.90 20.93 13.86
N GLU A 243 7.09 20.47 13.43
CA GLU A 243 7.87 21.08 12.35
C GLU A 243 7.18 20.88 11.00
N ALA A 244 6.67 19.67 10.74
CA ALA A 244 5.93 19.37 9.52
C ALA A 244 4.65 20.22 9.44
N GLN A 245 3.93 20.37 10.55
CA GLN A 245 2.73 21.21 10.61
C GLN A 245 3.06 22.69 10.36
N ALA A 246 4.13 23.21 10.97
CA ALA A 246 4.57 24.60 10.76
C ALA A 246 4.88 24.88 9.28
N LEU A 247 5.52 23.91 8.60
CA LEU A 247 5.83 24.04 7.17
C LEU A 247 4.58 23.95 6.29
N LEU A 248 3.62 23.08 6.62
CA LEU A 248 2.31 23.02 5.94
C LEU A 248 1.54 24.34 6.08
N ILE A 249 1.52 24.96 7.28
CA ILE A 249 0.89 26.26 7.49
C ILE A 249 1.54 27.33 6.58
N GLN A 250 2.88 27.33 6.46
CA GLN A 250 3.57 28.26 5.56
C GLN A 250 3.21 28.04 4.09
N LEU A 251 3.08 26.77 3.65
CA LEU A 251 2.66 26.46 2.28
C LEU A 251 1.21 26.84 2.03
N ARG A 252 0.33 26.63 3.02
CA ARG A 252 -1.10 26.98 2.96
C ARG A 252 -1.31 28.50 2.87
N THR A 253 -0.64 29.29 3.72
CA THR A 253 -0.77 30.76 3.74
C THR A 253 -0.33 31.40 2.43
N LYS A 254 0.58 30.75 1.69
CA LYS A 254 1.04 31.17 0.36
C LYS A 254 0.23 30.56 -0.78
N ASN A 255 -0.81 29.77 -0.49
CA ASN A 255 -1.63 29.04 -1.47
C ASN A 255 -0.81 28.11 -2.39
N LEU A 256 0.21 27.45 -1.85
CA LEU A 256 1.17 26.61 -2.56
C LEU A 256 1.03 25.11 -2.27
N LEU A 257 -0.04 24.68 -1.56
CA LEU A 257 -0.28 23.27 -1.25
C LEU A 257 -0.54 22.45 -2.51
N SER A 258 0.24 21.40 -2.68
CA SER A 258 -0.03 20.36 -3.69
C SER A 258 -0.97 19.29 -3.13
N PRO A 259 -1.54 18.41 -3.97
CA PRO A 259 -2.30 17.25 -3.49
C PRO A 259 -1.49 16.33 -2.56
N GLU A 260 -0.20 16.17 -2.81
CA GLU A 260 0.71 15.40 -1.97
C GLU A 260 0.92 16.06 -0.60
N ASP A 261 1.01 17.40 -0.55
CA ASP A 261 1.09 18.16 0.70
C ASP A 261 -0.22 18.02 1.50
N GLN A 262 -1.38 18.07 0.81
CA GLN A 262 -2.70 17.84 1.42
C GLN A 262 -2.84 16.43 1.97
N LEU A 263 -2.21 15.45 1.32
CA LEU A 263 -2.18 14.07 1.81
C LEU A 263 -1.38 13.94 3.11
N ILE A 264 -0.19 14.56 3.18
CA ILE A 264 0.59 14.62 4.43
C ILE A 264 -0.22 15.30 5.54
N GLU A 265 -0.93 16.37 5.22
CA GLU A 265 -1.81 17.07 6.16
C GLU A 265 -2.91 16.15 6.70
N ALA A 266 -3.58 15.39 5.84
CA ALA A 266 -4.59 14.41 6.26
C ALA A 266 -4.01 13.37 7.23
N TYR A 267 -2.79 12.89 7.00
CA TYR A 267 -2.12 11.96 7.91
C TYR A 267 -1.68 12.62 9.23
N LEU A 268 -1.28 13.89 9.22
CA LEU A 268 -1.00 14.64 10.45
C LEU A 268 -2.26 14.83 11.30
N LEU A 269 -3.40 15.10 10.68
CA LEU A 269 -4.70 15.19 11.37
C LEU A 269 -5.05 13.86 12.05
N LEU A 270 -4.76 12.71 11.40
CA LEU A 270 -4.93 11.39 12.03
C LEU A 270 -4.05 11.22 13.26
N HIS A 271 -2.83 11.75 13.23
CA HIS A 271 -1.91 11.74 14.39
C HIS A 271 -2.39 12.62 15.54
N GLN A 272 -3.16 13.66 15.23
CA GLN A 272 -3.76 14.58 16.20
C GLN A 272 -5.14 14.10 16.67
N GLU A 273 -5.53 12.88 16.31
CA GLU A 273 -6.85 12.30 16.61
C GLU A 273 -8.04 13.08 15.99
N GLN A 274 -7.76 13.94 15.01
CA GLN A 274 -8.75 14.71 14.25
C GLN A 274 -9.28 13.89 13.05
N GLU A 275 -9.89 12.76 13.35
CA GLU A 275 -10.26 11.75 12.34
C GLU A 275 -11.29 12.23 11.32
N GLU A 276 -12.24 13.09 11.75
CA GLU A 276 -13.28 13.61 10.86
C GLU A 276 -12.70 14.57 9.83
N GLU A 277 -11.82 15.49 10.28
CA GLU A 277 -11.13 16.40 9.39
C GLU A 277 -10.22 15.66 8.41
N ALA A 278 -9.47 14.68 8.88
CA ALA A 278 -8.66 13.83 8.02
C ALA A 278 -9.49 13.13 6.93
N THR A 279 -10.66 12.59 7.29
CA THR A 279 -11.58 11.97 6.35
C THR A 279 -12.06 12.96 5.28
N LEU A 280 -12.37 14.20 5.66
CA LEU A 280 -12.75 15.26 4.72
C LEU A 280 -11.60 15.59 3.75
N HIS A 281 -10.36 15.65 4.26
CA HIS A 281 -9.19 15.90 3.43
C HIS A 281 -8.96 14.77 2.41
N PHE A 282 -9.04 13.50 2.81
CA PHE A 282 -8.94 12.37 1.86
C PHE A 282 -10.02 12.43 0.78
N LYS A 283 -11.27 12.71 1.15
CA LYS A 283 -12.37 12.86 0.19
C LYS A 283 -12.12 14.02 -0.78
N ALA A 284 -11.70 15.19 -0.28
CA ALA A 284 -11.38 16.34 -1.13
C ALA A 284 -10.23 16.08 -2.11
N ILE A 285 -9.25 15.24 -1.73
CA ILE A 285 -8.20 14.80 -2.66
C ILE A 285 -8.81 13.89 -3.72
N LEU A 286 -9.68 12.94 -3.34
CA LEU A 286 -10.30 11.99 -4.26
C LEU A 286 -11.29 12.67 -5.23
N ASP A 287 -11.94 13.75 -4.83
CA ASP A 287 -12.78 14.56 -5.73
C ASP A 287 -11.97 15.18 -6.89
N LYS A 288 -10.74 15.60 -6.61
CA LYS A 288 -9.82 16.16 -7.61
C LYS A 288 -9.04 15.10 -8.37
N GLN A 289 -8.66 14.03 -7.67
CA GLN A 289 -7.82 12.94 -8.17
C GLN A 289 -8.45 11.58 -7.80
N PRO A 290 -9.49 11.12 -8.51
CA PRO A 290 -10.24 9.90 -8.16
C PRO A 290 -9.41 8.61 -8.15
N LYS A 291 -8.21 8.63 -8.74
CA LYS A 291 -7.26 7.51 -8.79
C LYS A 291 -6.06 7.68 -7.86
N ASN A 292 -6.12 8.61 -6.91
CA ASN A 292 -5.04 8.79 -5.94
C ASN A 292 -5.07 7.62 -4.93
N VAL A 293 -4.14 6.68 -5.14
CA VAL A 293 -4.06 5.43 -4.35
C VAL A 293 -3.79 5.71 -2.88
N ASP A 294 -2.96 6.70 -2.55
CA ASP A 294 -2.61 7.04 -1.17
C ASP A 294 -3.82 7.58 -0.40
N ALA A 295 -4.63 8.42 -1.04
CA ALA A 295 -5.87 8.92 -0.43
C ALA A 295 -6.91 7.80 -0.28
N ILE A 296 -7.02 6.89 -1.24
CA ILE A 296 -7.86 5.68 -1.15
C ILE A 296 -7.43 4.83 0.04
N MET A 297 -6.13 4.55 0.18
CA MET A 297 -5.59 3.76 1.28
C MET A 297 -5.79 4.45 2.63
N GLY A 298 -5.59 5.77 2.70
CA GLY A 298 -5.83 6.57 3.90
C GLY A 298 -7.28 6.47 4.35
N LEU A 299 -8.24 6.64 3.43
CA LEU A 299 -9.66 6.52 3.73
C LEU A 299 -10.05 5.09 4.13
N ALA A 300 -9.51 4.07 3.45
CA ALA A 300 -9.76 2.68 3.79
C ALA A 300 -9.27 2.33 5.21
N VAL A 301 -8.07 2.77 5.58
CA VAL A 301 -7.51 2.57 6.93
C VAL A 301 -8.36 3.31 7.97
N GLN A 302 -8.81 4.52 7.67
CA GLN A 302 -9.65 5.30 8.59
C GLN A 302 -11.00 4.63 8.86
N LEU A 303 -11.65 4.12 7.81
CA LEU A 303 -12.90 3.35 7.93
C LEU A 303 -12.68 2.07 8.74
N LEU A 304 -11.53 1.41 8.52
CA LEU A 304 -11.17 0.22 9.28
C LEU A 304 -10.98 0.52 10.78
N ARG A 305 -10.36 1.65 11.13
CA ARG A 305 -10.23 2.09 12.53
C ARG A 305 -11.60 2.34 13.19
N LYS A 306 -12.53 2.92 12.44
CA LYS A 306 -13.89 3.19 12.90
C LYS A 306 -14.79 1.92 12.94
N GLY A 307 -14.29 0.77 12.47
CA GLY A 307 -15.05 -0.49 12.44
C GLY A 307 -15.95 -0.67 11.22
N PHE A 308 -15.93 0.26 10.25
CA PHE A 308 -16.68 0.17 8.99
C PHE A 308 -15.98 -0.78 8.01
N LEU A 309 -16.04 -2.09 8.29
CA LEU A 309 -15.26 -3.11 7.57
C LEU A 309 -15.66 -3.20 6.09
N ASP A 310 -16.96 -3.20 5.79
CA ASP A 310 -17.47 -3.32 4.42
C ASP A 310 -17.09 -2.10 3.57
N ASP A 311 -17.25 -0.90 4.12
CA ASP A 311 -16.83 0.33 3.43
C ASP A 311 -15.32 0.35 3.18
N SER A 312 -14.53 -0.09 4.15
CA SER A 312 -13.08 -0.23 3.99
C SER A 312 -12.73 -1.21 2.86
N LEU A 313 -13.42 -2.36 2.77
CA LEU A 313 -13.23 -3.33 1.69
C LEU A 313 -13.53 -2.75 0.31
N ILE A 314 -14.58 -1.93 0.18
CA ILE A 314 -14.92 -1.25 -1.07
C ILE A 314 -13.75 -0.36 -1.53
N TRP A 315 -13.20 0.45 -0.61
CA TRP A 315 -12.08 1.33 -0.94
C TRP A 315 -10.79 0.57 -1.23
N LEU A 316 -10.49 -0.50 -0.49
CA LEU A 316 -9.32 -1.36 -0.77
C LEU A 316 -9.45 -2.04 -2.14
N THR A 317 -10.64 -2.51 -2.50
CA THR A 317 -10.91 -3.09 -3.83
C THR A 317 -10.66 -2.08 -4.93
N ARG A 318 -11.18 -0.86 -4.80
CA ARG A 318 -10.91 0.24 -5.74
C ARG A 318 -9.42 0.57 -5.85
N GLY A 319 -8.67 0.55 -4.74
CA GLY A 319 -7.22 0.73 -4.76
C GLY A 319 -6.51 -0.37 -5.53
N LEU A 320 -6.94 -1.62 -5.37
CA LEU A 320 -6.39 -2.79 -6.06
C LEU A 320 -6.75 -2.84 -7.56
N GLU A 321 -7.91 -2.30 -7.96
CA GLU A 321 -8.26 -2.13 -9.39
C GLU A 321 -7.31 -1.13 -10.08
N ILE A 322 -6.86 -0.10 -9.38
CA ILE A 322 -5.92 0.89 -9.91
C ILE A 322 -4.50 0.33 -9.92
N ASN A 323 -4.09 -0.32 -8.83
CA ASN A 323 -2.77 -0.93 -8.68
C ASN A 323 -2.87 -2.30 -8.00
N PRO A 324 -2.91 -3.40 -8.78
CA PRO A 324 -2.98 -4.76 -8.25
C PRO A 324 -1.75 -5.23 -7.44
N SER A 325 -0.64 -4.48 -7.52
CA SER A 325 0.62 -4.81 -6.83
C SER A 325 0.75 -4.14 -5.46
N LEU A 326 -0.33 -3.65 -4.88
CA LEU A 326 -0.34 -3.05 -3.54
C LEU A 326 -0.37 -4.14 -2.46
N ALA A 327 0.80 -4.66 -2.06
CA ALA A 327 0.91 -5.69 -1.02
C ALA A 327 0.16 -5.32 0.26
N ARG A 328 0.27 -4.05 0.69
CA ARG A 328 -0.41 -3.53 1.87
C ARG A 328 -1.94 -3.55 1.76
N ALA A 329 -2.50 -3.28 0.58
CA ALA A 329 -3.95 -3.36 0.37
C ALA A 329 -4.46 -4.81 0.48
N HIS A 330 -3.72 -5.77 -0.08
CA HIS A 330 -4.01 -7.19 0.09
C HIS A 330 -3.92 -7.64 1.55
N TYR A 331 -2.91 -7.18 2.30
CA TYR A 331 -2.78 -7.45 3.72
C TYR A 331 -3.96 -6.91 4.54
N LEU A 332 -4.36 -5.65 4.34
CA LEU A 332 -5.51 -5.05 5.03
C LEU A 332 -6.81 -5.77 4.65
N ARG A 333 -6.99 -6.08 3.37
CA ARG A 333 -8.14 -6.86 2.89
C ARG A 333 -8.20 -8.22 3.58
N SER A 334 -7.07 -8.94 3.69
CA SER A 334 -7.01 -10.21 4.41
C SER A 334 -7.40 -10.06 5.87
N SER A 335 -6.89 -9.03 6.56
CA SER A 335 -7.21 -8.77 7.97
C SER A 335 -8.70 -8.55 8.19
N ILE A 336 -9.36 -7.82 7.28
CA ILE A 336 -10.80 -7.58 7.35
C ILE A 336 -11.58 -8.87 7.10
N LEU A 337 -11.22 -9.61 6.03
CA LEU A 337 -11.90 -10.85 5.66
C LEU A 337 -11.81 -11.91 6.77
N PHE A 338 -10.64 -12.04 7.42
CA PHE A 338 -10.50 -12.92 8.59
C PHE A 338 -11.41 -12.49 9.73
N ARG A 339 -11.58 -11.19 9.94
CA ARG A 339 -12.46 -10.64 10.97
C ARG A 339 -13.94 -10.92 10.67
N GLN A 340 -14.32 -10.91 9.39
CA GLN A 340 -15.67 -11.26 8.93
C GLN A 340 -15.92 -12.77 8.85
N GLY A 341 -14.90 -13.62 9.15
CA GLY A 341 -15.00 -15.07 9.04
C GLY A 341 -14.89 -15.62 7.62
N ASP A 342 -14.59 -14.77 6.63
CA ASP A 342 -14.31 -15.21 5.25
C ASP A 342 -12.85 -15.63 5.13
N TYR A 343 -12.56 -16.80 5.69
CA TYR A 343 -11.19 -17.31 5.77
C TYR A 343 -10.62 -17.71 4.42
N LEU A 344 -11.46 -18.13 3.46
CA LEU A 344 -10.99 -18.52 2.12
C LEU A 344 -10.43 -17.31 1.36
N GLN A 345 -11.21 -16.25 1.26
CA GLN A 345 -10.79 -15.03 0.59
C GLN A 345 -9.65 -14.34 1.36
N GLY A 346 -9.67 -14.42 2.69
CA GLY A 346 -8.59 -13.93 3.55
C GLY A 346 -7.26 -14.64 3.29
N ASP A 347 -7.27 -15.99 3.17
CA ASP A 347 -6.07 -16.79 2.85
C ASP A 347 -5.51 -16.42 1.47
N MET A 348 -6.37 -16.22 0.45
CA MET A 348 -5.94 -15.76 -0.87
C MET A 348 -5.31 -14.37 -0.83
N ALA A 349 -5.90 -13.46 -0.08
CA ALA A 349 -5.41 -12.09 0.03
C ALA A 349 -4.05 -12.01 0.73
N ILE A 350 -3.85 -12.74 1.86
CA ILE A 350 -2.53 -12.75 2.53
C ILE A 350 -1.47 -13.46 1.70
N GLY A 351 -1.84 -14.52 0.96
CA GLY A 351 -0.96 -15.17 -0.01
C GLY A 351 -0.44 -14.17 -1.04
N ARG A 352 -1.34 -13.36 -1.61
CA ARG A 352 -0.95 -12.34 -2.59
C ARG A 352 -0.08 -11.24 -1.99
N ALA A 353 -0.32 -10.81 -0.75
CA ALA A 353 0.56 -9.86 -0.07
C ALA A 353 1.98 -10.41 0.10
N LEU A 354 2.12 -11.69 0.47
CA LEU A 354 3.41 -12.37 0.63
C LEU A 354 4.13 -12.65 -0.70
N GLU A 355 3.42 -12.89 -1.80
CA GLU A 355 4.02 -12.98 -3.14
C GLU A 355 4.66 -11.66 -3.55
N LEU A 356 4.03 -10.53 -3.21
CA LEU A 356 4.51 -9.20 -3.55
C LEU A 356 5.64 -8.72 -2.62
N ASP A 357 5.59 -9.08 -1.34
CA ASP A 357 6.62 -8.74 -0.34
C ASP A 357 6.73 -9.86 0.70
N SER A 358 7.52 -10.89 0.37
CA SER A 358 7.71 -12.06 1.21
C SER A 358 8.53 -11.79 2.48
N ALA A 359 9.28 -10.68 2.53
CA ALA A 359 10.16 -10.36 3.65
C ALA A 359 9.46 -9.57 4.76
N ASN A 360 8.26 -9.05 4.51
CA ASN A 360 7.53 -8.21 5.45
C ASN A 360 7.08 -9.00 6.69
N PRO A 361 7.57 -8.65 7.90
CA PRO A 361 7.23 -9.39 9.11
C PRO A 361 5.73 -9.37 9.43
N SER A 362 5.04 -8.26 9.21
CA SER A 362 3.60 -8.13 9.52
C SER A 362 2.75 -9.06 8.65
N TYR A 363 3.13 -9.24 7.36
CA TYR A 363 2.42 -10.16 6.46
C TYR A 363 2.67 -11.61 6.87
N GLN A 364 3.94 -11.95 7.20
CA GLN A 364 4.30 -13.26 7.71
C GLN A 364 3.56 -13.58 9.02
N LEU A 365 3.50 -12.64 9.95
CA LEU A 365 2.83 -12.83 11.25
C LEU A 365 1.32 -13.00 11.09
N LEU A 366 0.65 -12.26 10.20
CA LEU A 366 -0.78 -12.47 9.93
C LEU A 366 -1.03 -13.87 9.33
N PHE A 367 -0.20 -14.30 8.38
CA PHE A 367 -0.26 -15.65 7.83
C PHE A 367 -0.06 -16.71 8.91
N LEU A 368 0.95 -16.55 9.78
CA LEU A 368 1.21 -17.49 10.87
C LEU A 368 0.08 -17.50 11.91
N ARG A 369 -0.56 -16.37 12.18
CA ARG A 369 -1.75 -16.31 13.02
C ARG A 369 -2.88 -17.14 12.44
N ARG A 370 -3.07 -17.09 11.12
CA ARG A 370 -4.02 -17.95 10.42
C ARG A 370 -3.63 -19.45 10.49
N GLN A 371 -2.35 -19.79 10.37
CA GLN A 371 -1.88 -21.17 10.53
C GLN A 371 -2.08 -21.68 11.98
N LEU A 372 -1.90 -20.80 12.97
CA LEU A 372 -2.19 -21.13 14.36
C LEU A 372 -3.66 -21.50 14.55
N MET A 373 -4.59 -20.76 13.92
CA MET A 373 -6.01 -21.08 13.96
C MET A 373 -6.36 -22.40 13.27
N LYS A 374 -5.58 -22.80 12.25
CA LYS A 374 -5.72 -24.13 11.61
C LYS A 374 -5.13 -25.26 12.47
N GLY A 375 -4.49 -24.95 13.60
CA GLY A 375 -3.84 -25.94 14.47
C GLY A 375 -2.43 -26.35 14.02
N GLU A 376 -1.84 -25.65 13.04
CA GLU A 376 -0.52 -25.94 12.46
C GLU A 376 0.63 -25.49 13.38
N LEU A 377 0.59 -25.92 14.66
CA LEU A 377 1.46 -25.41 15.74
C LEU A 377 2.96 -25.53 15.43
N ALA A 378 3.38 -26.64 14.80
CA ALA A 378 4.79 -26.89 14.47
C ALA A 378 5.31 -25.92 13.38
N VAL A 379 4.49 -25.64 12.37
CA VAL A 379 4.81 -24.70 11.30
C VAL A 379 4.96 -23.30 11.86
N VAL A 380 4.00 -22.89 12.70
CA VAL A 380 4.00 -21.58 13.37
C VAL A 380 5.25 -21.41 14.22
N GLU A 381 5.59 -22.38 15.07
CA GLU A 381 6.77 -22.32 15.94
C GLU A 381 8.07 -22.14 15.13
N LYS A 382 8.25 -22.97 14.08
CA LYS A 382 9.46 -22.94 13.26
C LYS A 382 9.65 -21.58 12.56
N GLN A 383 8.59 -21.04 11.97
CA GLN A 383 8.67 -19.78 11.23
C GLN A 383 8.74 -18.57 12.15
N LEU A 384 8.00 -18.59 13.27
CA LEU A 384 8.02 -17.53 14.27
C LEU A 384 9.43 -17.36 14.88
N ARG A 385 10.13 -18.48 15.17
CA ARG A 385 11.52 -18.44 15.64
C ARG A 385 12.42 -17.70 14.66
N ARG A 386 12.31 -17.94 13.35
CA ARG A 386 13.10 -17.22 12.33
C ARG A 386 12.82 -15.72 12.27
N ILE A 387 11.56 -15.33 12.48
CA ILE A 387 11.19 -13.91 12.56
C ILE A 387 11.81 -13.27 13.80
N GLN A 388 11.77 -13.96 14.95
CA GLN A 388 12.33 -13.46 16.19
C GLN A 388 13.85 -13.38 16.18
N GLU A 389 14.55 -14.30 15.50
CA GLU A 389 16.01 -14.22 15.32
C GLU A 389 16.42 -12.94 14.58
N LYS A 390 15.61 -12.51 13.59
CA LYS A 390 15.86 -11.27 12.82
C LYS A 390 15.33 -10.02 13.54
N HIS A 391 14.23 -10.16 14.27
CA HIS A 391 13.50 -9.05 14.89
C HIS A 391 13.13 -9.41 16.35
N PRO A 392 14.11 -9.50 17.27
CA PRO A 392 13.88 -10.02 18.64
C PRO A 392 12.95 -9.17 19.49
N LEU A 393 12.82 -7.88 19.19
CA LEU A 393 11.94 -6.95 19.90
C LEU A 393 10.61 -6.69 19.15
N ASN A 394 10.27 -7.52 18.15
CA ASN A 394 8.99 -7.38 17.47
C ASN A 394 7.85 -7.83 18.40
N THR A 395 7.06 -6.88 18.85
CA THR A 395 5.97 -7.11 19.81
C THR A 395 4.84 -7.97 19.24
N GLU A 396 4.55 -7.88 17.93
CA GLU A 396 3.56 -8.74 17.27
C GLU A 396 4.02 -10.21 17.26
N ALA A 397 5.33 -10.44 17.10
CA ALA A 397 5.91 -11.78 17.19
C ALA A 397 5.83 -12.33 18.61
N LEU A 398 6.08 -11.51 19.64
CA LEU A 398 5.91 -11.90 21.04
C LEU A 398 4.43 -12.20 21.36
N GLN A 399 3.49 -11.43 20.85
CA GLN A 399 2.05 -11.70 20.98
C GLN A 399 1.68 -13.04 20.33
N LEU A 400 2.15 -13.31 19.11
CA LEU A 400 1.86 -14.57 18.43
C LEU A 400 2.50 -15.78 19.16
N GLN A 401 3.67 -15.58 19.77
CA GLN A 401 4.29 -16.60 20.61
C GLN A 401 3.46 -16.88 21.85
N ALA A 402 2.90 -15.84 22.47
CA ALA A 402 1.98 -16.00 23.59
C ALA A 402 0.71 -16.75 23.16
N ASP A 403 0.14 -16.44 22.00
CA ASP A 403 -1.00 -17.17 21.45
C ASP A 403 -0.66 -18.64 21.16
N LEU A 404 0.54 -18.94 20.69
CA LEU A 404 1.02 -20.32 20.49
C LEU A 404 1.13 -21.08 21.82
N HIS A 405 1.70 -20.46 22.88
CA HIS A 405 1.76 -21.06 24.21
C HIS A 405 0.36 -21.28 24.79
N LYS A 406 -0.53 -20.33 24.60
CA LYS A 406 -1.93 -20.42 25.00
C LYS A 406 -2.64 -21.61 24.33
N SER A 407 -2.45 -21.81 23.02
CA SER A 407 -3.02 -22.95 22.28
C SER A 407 -2.49 -24.32 22.75
N ARG A 408 -1.34 -24.33 23.41
CA ARG A 408 -0.75 -25.52 24.07
C ARG A 408 -1.18 -25.68 25.53
N GLY A 409 -2.07 -24.82 26.03
CA GLY A 409 -2.49 -24.82 27.44
C GLY A 409 -1.49 -24.17 28.41
N ASN A 410 -0.39 -23.58 27.89
CA ASN A 410 0.66 -22.97 28.71
C ASN A 410 0.36 -21.47 28.97
N SER A 411 -0.80 -21.17 29.55
CA SER A 411 -1.27 -19.81 29.78
C SER A 411 -0.35 -18.97 30.68
N ALA A 412 0.41 -19.62 31.61
CA ALA A 412 1.38 -18.91 32.44
C ALA A 412 2.56 -18.33 31.64
N GLU A 413 3.11 -19.09 30.69
CA GLU A 413 4.18 -18.59 29.83
C GLU A 413 3.67 -17.54 28.83
N ALA A 414 2.43 -17.70 28.34
CA ALA A 414 1.77 -16.69 27.54
C ALA A 414 1.62 -15.35 28.29
N GLU A 415 1.20 -15.38 29.55
CA GLU A 415 1.12 -14.18 30.40
C GLU A 415 2.49 -13.49 30.55
N LYS A 416 3.53 -14.28 30.82
CA LYS A 416 4.91 -13.76 30.99
C LYS A 416 5.41 -13.07 29.72
N LEU A 417 5.20 -13.69 28.54
CA LEU A 417 5.59 -13.11 27.25
C LEU A 417 4.86 -11.80 26.96
N LEU A 418 3.56 -11.72 27.26
CA LEU A 418 2.79 -10.49 27.05
C LEU A 418 3.23 -9.38 28.01
N ARG A 419 3.56 -9.70 29.26
CA ARG A 419 4.15 -8.72 30.19
C ARG A 419 5.53 -8.23 29.70
N GLN A 420 6.35 -9.10 29.12
CA GLN A 420 7.59 -8.69 28.46
C GLN A 420 7.33 -7.78 27.25
N ALA A 421 6.33 -8.10 26.42
CA ALA A 421 5.96 -7.29 25.28
C ALA A 421 5.51 -5.88 25.70
N ILE A 422 4.79 -5.74 26.82
CA ILE A 422 4.40 -4.43 27.38
C ILE A 422 5.63 -3.59 27.76
N LEU A 423 6.67 -4.21 28.33
CA LEU A 423 7.91 -3.51 28.68
C LEU A 423 8.68 -3.01 27.45
N VAL A 424 8.55 -3.67 26.30
CA VAL A 424 9.18 -3.25 25.05
C VAL A 424 8.38 -2.11 24.38
N HIS A 425 7.08 -2.26 24.35
CA HIS A 425 6.17 -1.29 23.77
C HIS A 425 4.81 -1.39 24.44
N ASP A 426 4.48 -0.38 25.24
CA ASP A 426 3.19 -0.29 25.91
C ASP A 426 2.11 0.10 24.89
N SER A 427 1.24 -0.86 24.56
CA SER A 427 0.16 -0.63 23.59
C SER A 427 -1.15 -1.30 24.05
N PRO A 428 -2.30 -0.68 23.74
CA PRO A 428 -3.62 -1.23 24.04
C PRO A 428 -3.84 -2.65 23.50
N SER A 429 -3.26 -2.97 22.35
CA SER A 429 -3.35 -4.29 21.70
C SER A 429 -2.69 -5.39 22.55
N ILE A 430 -1.54 -5.10 23.17
CA ILE A 430 -0.83 -6.07 24.03
C ILE A 430 -1.59 -6.27 25.34
N HIS A 431 -2.10 -5.19 25.94
CA HIS A 431 -2.95 -5.27 27.12
C HIS A 431 -4.22 -6.08 26.87
N PHE A 432 -4.84 -5.90 25.71
CA PHE A 432 -6.01 -6.71 25.33
C PHE A 432 -5.65 -8.19 25.18
N SER A 433 -4.50 -8.52 24.58
CA SER A 433 -4.00 -9.90 24.51
C SER A 433 -3.74 -10.49 25.90
N LEU A 434 -3.19 -9.68 26.82
CA LEU A 434 -2.99 -10.08 28.21
C LEU A 434 -4.34 -10.34 28.92
N ALA A 435 -5.32 -9.46 28.75
CA ALA A 435 -6.65 -9.63 29.33
C ALA A 435 -7.31 -10.94 28.85
N ARG A 436 -7.15 -11.32 27.57
CA ARG A 436 -7.65 -12.61 27.04
C ARG A 436 -6.99 -13.81 27.73
N VAL A 437 -5.67 -13.77 27.95
CA VAL A 437 -4.95 -14.85 28.66
C VAL A 437 -5.40 -14.94 30.11
N LEU A 438 -5.55 -13.81 30.82
CA LEU A 438 -6.05 -13.75 32.19
C LEU A 438 -7.49 -14.27 32.28
N TYR A 439 -8.34 -13.98 31.30
CA TYR A 439 -9.70 -14.52 31.26
C TYR A 439 -9.71 -16.05 31.19
N GLN A 440 -8.87 -16.64 30.31
CA GLN A 440 -8.73 -18.10 30.22
C GLN A 440 -8.19 -18.75 31.50
N GLN A 441 -7.36 -18.02 32.25
CA GLN A 441 -6.88 -18.47 33.58
C GLN A 441 -7.94 -18.33 34.67
N GLY A 442 -9.12 -17.77 34.38
CA GLY A 442 -10.15 -17.48 35.38
C GLY A 442 -9.82 -16.31 36.32
N LYS A 443 -8.77 -15.53 36.01
CA LYS A 443 -8.35 -14.36 36.79
C LYS A 443 -9.22 -13.13 36.51
N TYR A 444 -10.52 -13.25 36.66
CA TYR A 444 -11.50 -12.25 36.19
C TYR A 444 -11.30 -10.85 36.77
N ARG A 445 -10.85 -10.73 38.05
CA ARG A 445 -10.55 -9.42 38.64
C ARG A 445 -9.42 -8.71 37.93
N SER A 446 -8.34 -9.44 37.62
CA SER A 446 -7.22 -8.88 36.85
C SER A 446 -7.59 -8.56 35.42
N VAL A 447 -8.54 -9.27 34.80
CA VAL A 447 -9.09 -8.90 33.49
C VAL A 447 -9.77 -7.53 33.60
N LEU A 448 -10.62 -7.30 34.60
CA LEU A 448 -11.29 -5.99 34.76
C LEU A 448 -10.29 -4.86 35.03
N GLU A 449 -9.24 -5.11 35.82
CA GLU A 449 -8.16 -4.14 36.08
C GLU A 449 -7.47 -3.70 34.76
N VAL A 450 -7.26 -4.64 33.83
CA VAL A 450 -6.63 -4.37 32.54
C VAL A 450 -7.63 -3.75 31.54
N THR A 451 -8.87 -4.22 31.50
CA THR A 451 -9.84 -3.78 30.49
C THR A 451 -10.52 -2.47 30.82
N THR A 452 -10.62 -2.07 32.10
CA THR A 452 -11.24 -0.78 32.48
C THR A 452 -10.51 0.42 31.85
N PRO A 453 -9.17 0.56 31.96
CA PRO A 453 -8.46 1.63 31.27
C PRO A 453 -8.57 1.52 29.74
N LEU A 454 -8.60 0.29 29.20
CA LEU A 454 -8.73 0.08 27.76
C LEU A 454 -10.06 0.58 27.20
N MET A 455 -11.14 0.51 27.97
CA MET A 455 -12.45 1.05 27.56
C MET A 455 -12.44 2.57 27.43
N GLU A 456 -11.61 3.26 28.22
CA GLU A 456 -11.45 4.72 28.11
C GLU A 456 -10.60 5.09 26.89
N VAL A 457 -9.46 4.40 26.70
CA VAL A 457 -8.52 4.66 25.61
C VAL A 457 -9.07 4.22 24.24
N LEU A 458 -9.77 3.08 24.22
CA LEU A 458 -10.36 2.49 23.02
C LEU A 458 -11.88 2.63 23.05
N SER A 459 -12.38 3.83 23.32
CA SER A 459 -13.81 4.08 23.45
C SER A 459 -14.53 3.66 22.16
N GLY A 460 -15.44 2.70 22.27
CA GLY A 460 -16.16 2.12 21.11
C GLY A 460 -15.49 0.91 20.49
N ASN A 461 -14.32 0.47 20.94
CA ASN A 461 -13.75 -0.80 20.51
C ASN A 461 -14.59 -1.96 21.03
N TRP A 462 -15.29 -2.59 20.11
CA TRP A 462 -16.24 -3.64 20.41
C TRP A 462 -15.61 -4.86 21.09
N GLU A 463 -14.40 -5.25 20.73
CA GLU A 463 -13.73 -6.43 21.28
C GLU A 463 -13.40 -6.26 22.78
N VAL A 464 -12.96 -5.05 23.16
CA VAL A 464 -12.69 -4.70 24.57
C VAL A 464 -13.97 -4.72 25.37
N ILE A 465 -15.04 -4.12 24.85
CA ILE A 465 -16.37 -4.08 25.49
C ILE A 465 -16.90 -5.49 25.68
N TYR A 466 -16.77 -6.35 24.66
CA TYR A 466 -17.19 -7.73 24.69
C TYR A 466 -16.48 -8.51 25.81
N LEU A 467 -15.16 -8.45 25.86
CA LEU A 467 -14.37 -9.14 26.90
C LEU A 467 -14.70 -8.59 28.30
N HIS A 468 -14.83 -7.28 28.45
CA HIS A 468 -15.15 -6.63 29.71
C HIS A 468 -16.54 -7.04 30.20
N ALA A 469 -17.56 -6.96 29.36
CA ALA A 469 -18.93 -7.34 29.69
C ALA A 469 -19.05 -8.84 30.00
N LEU A 470 -18.38 -9.68 29.20
CA LEU A 470 -18.35 -11.12 29.46
C LEU A 470 -17.66 -11.43 30.81
N THR A 471 -16.60 -10.66 31.16
CA THR A 471 -15.93 -10.80 32.45
C THR A 471 -16.82 -10.36 33.61
N LEU A 472 -17.56 -9.26 33.46
CA LEU A 472 -18.54 -8.81 34.44
C LEU A 472 -19.61 -9.89 34.70
N SER A 473 -20.08 -10.57 33.65
CA SER A 473 -21.04 -11.68 33.81
C SER A 473 -20.44 -12.85 34.59
N ARG A 474 -19.14 -13.16 34.40
CA ARG A 474 -18.43 -14.22 35.14
C ARG A 474 -18.25 -13.90 36.64
N VAL A 475 -18.20 -12.63 36.99
CA VAL A 475 -18.18 -12.19 38.40
C VAL A 475 -19.59 -11.93 38.97
N GLY A 476 -20.65 -12.21 38.18
CA GLY A 476 -22.05 -12.10 38.63
C GLY A 476 -22.66 -10.71 38.45
N ASN A 477 -21.94 -9.74 37.80
CA ASN A 477 -22.43 -8.39 37.61
C ASN A 477 -23.13 -8.24 36.22
N PHE A 478 -24.26 -8.94 36.06
CA PHE A 478 -25.00 -8.96 34.78
C PHE A 478 -25.62 -7.62 34.42
N GLU A 479 -26.08 -6.84 35.40
CA GLU A 479 -26.72 -5.54 35.17
C GLU A 479 -25.72 -4.55 34.52
N GLU A 480 -24.51 -4.49 35.06
CA GLU A 480 -23.48 -3.62 34.49
C GLU A 480 -23.03 -4.12 33.12
N ALA A 481 -22.90 -5.45 32.92
CA ALA A 481 -22.57 -6.04 31.64
C ALA A 481 -23.61 -5.68 30.57
N LEU A 482 -24.89 -5.75 30.88
CA LEU A 482 -25.97 -5.34 29.99
C LEU A 482 -25.96 -3.83 29.75
N ARG A 483 -25.80 -3.02 30.81
CA ARG A 483 -25.76 -1.56 30.73
C ARG A 483 -24.72 -1.05 29.72
N ILE A 484 -23.52 -1.64 29.71
CA ILE A 484 -22.46 -1.23 28.80
C ILE A 484 -22.61 -1.80 27.39
N SER A 485 -23.38 -2.88 27.20
CA SER A 485 -23.50 -3.57 25.92
C SER A 485 -24.71 -3.11 25.09
N LEU A 486 -25.83 -2.79 25.74
CA LEU A 486 -27.09 -2.40 25.08
C LEU A 486 -26.97 -1.23 24.09
N PRO A 487 -26.22 -0.13 24.39
CA PRO A 487 -26.06 0.98 23.46
C PRO A 487 -25.44 0.63 22.10
N TYR A 488 -24.81 -0.54 22.00
CA TYR A 488 -24.15 -1.00 20.79
C TYR A 488 -25.03 -1.83 19.86
N LEU A 489 -26.24 -2.17 20.26
CA LEU A 489 -27.20 -2.89 19.40
C LEU A 489 -27.61 -2.10 18.14
N GLU A 490 -27.69 -0.78 18.25
CA GLU A 490 -28.08 0.11 17.16
C GLU A 490 -26.87 0.60 16.32
N ARG A 491 -25.66 0.27 16.75
CA ARG A 491 -24.45 0.72 16.07
C ARG A 491 -24.04 -0.28 14.98
N LYS A 492 -24.00 0.19 13.72
CA LYS A 492 -23.53 -0.63 12.58
C LYS A 492 -22.10 -1.14 12.74
N GLU A 493 -21.26 -0.42 13.47
CA GLU A 493 -19.87 -0.77 13.73
C GLU A 493 -19.73 -2.07 14.52
N SER A 494 -20.73 -2.45 15.31
CA SER A 494 -20.75 -3.71 16.05
C SER A 494 -20.99 -4.93 15.16
N GLN A 495 -21.49 -4.74 13.92
CA GLN A 495 -21.68 -5.75 12.88
C GLN A 495 -22.32 -7.06 13.39
N GLY A 496 -23.30 -6.97 14.28
CA GLY A 496 -23.97 -8.13 14.86
C GLY A 496 -23.31 -8.70 16.11
N TYR A 497 -22.07 -8.36 16.44
CA TYR A 497 -21.41 -8.84 17.67
C TYR A 497 -22.10 -8.33 18.94
N ALA A 498 -22.68 -7.13 18.92
CA ALA A 498 -23.47 -6.62 20.04
C ALA A 498 -24.70 -7.48 20.30
N HIS A 499 -25.41 -7.86 19.27
CA HIS A 499 -26.57 -8.74 19.39
C HIS A 499 -26.18 -10.10 19.95
N ARG A 500 -25.01 -10.63 19.52
CA ARG A 500 -24.49 -11.88 20.06
C ARG A 500 -24.17 -11.74 21.56
N LEU A 501 -23.44 -10.70 21.98
CA LEU A 501 -23.07 -10.50 23.36
C LEU A 501 -24.28 -10.32 24.27
N VAL A 502 -25.21 -9.42 23.88
CA VAL A 502 -26.42 -9.18 24.68
C VAL A 502 -27.27 -10.45 24.75
N GLY A 503 -27.39 -11.19 23.64
CA GLY A 503 -28.06 -12.49 23.64
C GLY A 503 -27.42 -13.48 24.61
N ASP A 504 -26.09 -13.62 24.60
CA ASP A 504 -25.38 -14.50 25.54
C ASP A 504 -25.54 -14.04 27.00
N LEU A 505 -25.44 -12.73 27.27
CA LEU A 505 -25.66 -12.18 28.62
C LEU A 505 -27.07 -12.47 29.16
N LEU A 506 -28.11 -12.32 28.31
CA LEU A 506 -29.49 -12.64 28.67
C LEU A 506 -29.67 -14.14 28.92
N ARG A 507 -29.02 -14.99 28.13
CA ARG A 507 -29.00 -16.45 28.33
C ARG A 507 -28.33 -16.80 29.66
N TYR A 508 -27.19 -16.23 30.00
CA TYR A 508 -26.54 -16.43 31.30
C TYR A 508 -27.39 -15.94 32.48
N LYS A 509 -28.24 -14.94 32.27
CA LYS A 509 -29.20 -14.46 33.25
C LYS A 509 -30.45 -15.36 33.36
N GLY A 510 -30.65 -16.26 32.40
CA GLY A 510 -31.84 -17.15 32.32
C GLY A 510 -33.00 -16.53 31.53
N GLU A 511 -32.84 -15.42 30.88
CA GLU A 511 -33.85 -14.70 30.09
C GLU A 511 -33.83 -15.17 28.60
N GLU A 512 -34.07 -16.46 28.36
CA GLU A 512 -33.86 -17.11 27.07
C GLU A 512 -34.74 -16.53 25.95
N LYS A 513 -36.02 -16.17 26.24
CA LYS A 513 -36.93 -15.59 25.27
C LYS A 513 -36.46 -14.21 24.76
N GLU A 514 -35.98 -13.37 25.66
CA GLU A 514 -35.43 -12.06 25.27
C GLU A 514 -34.14 -12.23 24.51
N ALA A 515 -33.31 -13.19 24.89
CA ALA A 515 -32.09 -13.54 24.16
C ALA A 515 -32.40 -13.92 22.70
N GLN A 516 -33.38 -14.80 22.47
CA GLN A 516 -33.81 -15.20 21.13
C GLN A 516 -34.29 -14.00 20.30
N LYS A 517 -35.07 -13.10 20.90
CA LYS A 517 -35.55 -11.89 20.22
C LYS A 517 -34.40 -10.99 19.75
N ILE A 518 -33.40 -10.77 20.61
CA ILE A 518 -32.23 -9.97 20.26
C ILE A 518 -31.37 -10.65 19.18
N LEU A 519 -31.14 -11.97 19.30
CA LEU A 519 -30.36 -12.72 18.31
C LEU A 519 -31.07 -12.81 16.94
N ARG A 520 -32.36 -12.96 16.92
CA ARG A 520 -33.18 -12.95 15.70
C ARG A 520 -33.13 -11.59 15.01
N ASN A 521 -33.31 -10.49 15.76
CA ASN A 521 -33.17 -9.13 15.24
C ASN A 521 -31.75 -8.90 14.67
N GLY A 522 -30.74 -9.41 15.34
CA GLY A 522 -29.37 -9.38 14.82
C GLY A 522 -29.23 -10.11 13.48
N LEU A 523 -29.84 -11.28 13.31
CA LEU A 523 -29.81 -12.03 12.04
C LEU A 523 -30.59 -11.35 10.92
N GLU A 524 -31.70 -10.66 11.24
CA GLU A 524 -32.44 -9.84 10.28
C GLU A 524 -31.61 -8.67 9.75
N GLN A 525 -30.83 -8.02 10.64
CA GLN A 525 -29.95 -6.91 10.27
C GLN A 525 -28.64 -7.36 9.59
N PHE A 526 -28.12 -8.53 9.98
CA PHE A 526 -26.85 -9.08 9.51
C PHE A 526 -27.02 -10.53 9.02
N PRO A 527 -27.68 -10.75 7.88
CA PRO A 527 -27.94 -12.09 7.34
C PRO A 527 -26.64 -12.87 7.10
N GLY A 528 -26.62 -14.14 7.49
CA GLY A 528 -25.48 -15.02 7.29
C GLY A 528 -24.27 -14.74 8.22
N HIS A 529 -24.45 -13.95 9.27
CA HIS A 529 -23.42 -13.73 10.28
C HIS A 529 -23.27 -14.97 11.18
N LEU A 530 -22.23 -15.75 10.95
CA LEU A 530 -22.05 -17.10 11.53
C LEU A 530 -22.06 -17.12 13.07
N PHE A 531 -21.54 -16.09 13.72
CA PHE A 531 -21.56 -15.99 15.20
C PHE A 531 -22.97 -15.75 15.75
N LEU A 532 -23.82 -15.05 15.02
CA LEU A 532 -25.23 -14.89 15.38
C LEU A 532 -25.98 -16.19 15.17
N VAL A 533 -25.75 -16.89 14.05
CA VAL A 533 -26.32 -18.22 13.78
C VAL A 533 -25.95 -19.19 14.90
N ASP A 534 -24.68 -19.21 15.34
CA ASP A 534 -24.23 -20.02 16.46
C ASP A 534 -24.97 -19.67 17.76
N GLY A 535 -25.03 -18.38 18.12
CA GLY A 535 -25.73 -17.93 19.33
C GLY A 535 -27.20 -18.25 19.31
N PHE A 536 -27.86 -17.99 18.19
CA PHE A 536 -29.30 -18.22 18.04
C PHE A 536 -29.63 -19.71 18.03
N SER A 537 -28.90 -20.53 17.25
CA SER A 537 -29.09 -21.98 17.26
C SER A 537 -28.83 -22.60 18.64
N ALA A 538 -27.84 -22.10 19.40
CA ALA A 538 -27.58 -22.54 20.77
C ALA A 538 -28.72 -22.18 21.72
N SER A 539 -29.34 -21.01 21.54
CA SER A 539 -30.51 -20.60 22.33
C SER A 539 -31.76 -21.44 22.02
N LEU A 540 -31.98 -21.71 20.72
CA LEU A 540 -33.08 -22.58 20.27
C LEU A 540 -32.93 -24.02 20.78
N VAL A 541 -31.71 -24.53 20.86
CA VAL A 541 -31.44 -25.85 21.47
C VAL A 541 -31.83 -25.88 22.95
N MET A 542 -31.57 -24.80 23.69
CA MET A 542 -31.93 -24.71 25.12
C MET A 542 -33.45 -24.66 25.33
N THR A 543 -34.20 -24.10 24.39
CA THR A 543 -35.70 -24.08 24.44
C THR A 543 -36.34 -25.27 23.73
N GLU A 544 -35.53 -26.20 23.22
CA GLU A 544 -35.98 -27.39 22.48
C GLU A 544 -36.79 -27.08 21.21
N ASP A 545 -36.58 -25.91 20.59
CA ASP A 545 -37.21 -25.55 19.32
C ASP A 545 -36.44 -26.14 18.12
N TRP A 546 -36.52 -27.47 18.04
CA TRP A 546 -35.75 -28.26 17.06
C TRP A 546 -36.12 -27.98 15.61
N ALA A 547 -37.37 -27.53 15.35
CA ALA A 547 -37.82 -27.21 14.00
C ALA A 547 -37.10 -25.97 13.47
N GLU A 548 -37.02 -24.92 14.29
CA GLU A 548 -36.31 -23.68 13.91
C GLU A 548 -34.79 -23.90 13.86
N VAL A 549 -34.20 -24.74 14.75
CA VAL A 549 -32.81 -25.15 14.64
C VAL A 549 -32.51 -25.79 13.30
N GLN A 550 -33.38 -26.72 12.85
CA GLN A 550 -33.21 -27.38 11.56
C GLN A 550 -33.24 -26.37 10.42
N GLU A 551 -34.27 -25.55 10.32
CA GLU A 551 -34.46 -24.57 9.24
C GLU A 551 -33.27 -23.57 9.16
N LEU A 552 -32.86 -23.02 10.31
CA LEU A 552 -31.76 -22.09 10.39
C LEU A 552 -30.44 -22.70 9.91
N LEU A 553 -30.10 -23.91 10.39
CA LEU A 553 -28.81 -24.53 10.09
C LEU A 553 -28.75 -25.14 8.69
N GLU A 554 -29.85 -25.69 8.16
CA GLU A 554 -29.93 -26.17 6.76
C GLU A 554 -29.70 -24.98 5.80
N THR A 555 -30.44 -23.89 5.99
CA THR A 555 -30.26 -22.66 5.19
C THR A 555 -28.83 -22.12 5.27
N THR A 556 -28.27 -22.08 6.46
CA THR A 556 -26.90 -21.57 6.65
C THR A 556 -25.85 -22.46 5.97
N LEU A 557 -25.98 -23.79 6.09
CA LEU A 557 -25.03 -24.75 5.50
C LEU A 557 -25.10 -24.78 3.96
N GLU A 558 -26.27 -24.48 3.38
CA GLU A 558 -26.48 -24.44 1.93
C GLU A 558 -26.02 -23.13 1.29
N GLN A 559 -26.24 -22.01 1.97
CA GLN A 559 -26.06 -20.67 1.39
C GLN A 559 -24.74 -19.99 1.75
N SER A 560 -24.04 -20.42 2.81
CA SER A 560 -22.88 -19.69 3.31
C SER A 560 -21.56 -20.16 2.71
N GLN A 561 -21.06 -19.44 1.72
CA GLN A 561 -19.68 -19.61 1.21
C GLN A 561 -18.61 -19.37 2.29
N ARG A 562 -18.93 -18.58 3.34
CA ARG A 562 -18.03 -18.29 4.47
C ARG A 562 -17.69 -19.53 5.31
N LEU A 563 -18.52 -20.56 5.26
CA LEU A 563 -18.26 -21.83 5.95
C LEU A 563 -17.19 -22.69 5.27
N GLU A 564 -16.93 -22.52 3.98
CA GLU A 564 -15.94 -23.32 3.25
C GLU A 564 -14.53 -23.19 3.82
N GLY A 565 -14.19 -22.00 4.35
CA GLY A 565 -12.90 -21.73 5.02
C GLY A 565 -12.89 -21.97 6.53
N ASN A 566 -14.01 -22.41 7.15
CA ASN A 566 -14.14 -22.61 8.60
C ASN A 566 -14.68 -24.01 8.95
N PRO A 567 -13.88 -25.07 8.77
CA PRO A 567 -14.28 -26.44 9.07
C PRO A 567 -14.82 -26.65 10.49
N PRO A 568 -14.21 -26.05 11.57
CA PRO A 568 -14.72 -26.25 12.91
C PRO A 568 -16.15 -25.75 13.12
N MET A 569 -16.49 -24.57 12.59
CA MET A 569 -17.86 -24.04 12.70
C MET A 569 -18.85 -24.86 11.87
N GLN A 570 -18.42 -25.32 10.71
CA GLN A 570 -19.23 -26.21 9.88
C GLN A 570 -19.55 -27.52 10.61
N LEU A 571 -18.56 -28.09 11.30
CA LEU A 571 -18.76 -29.30 12.11
C LEU A 571 -19.71 -29.06 13.29
N LEU A 572 -19.61 -27.91 13.98
CA LEU A 572 -20.51 -27.54 15.06
C LEU A 572 -21.97 -27.46 14.57
N PHE A 573 -22.21 -26.84 13.41
CA PHE A 573 -23.54 -26.72 12.84
C PHE A 573 -24.09 -28.07 12.38
N LEU A 574 -23.26 -28.94 11.79
CA LEU A 574 -23.64 -30.29 11.41
C LEU A 574 -24.00 -31.15 12.63
N ASP A 575 -23.25 -31.03 13.74
CA ASP A 575 -23.54 -31.73 14.99
C ASP A 575 -24.90 -31.30 15.56
N ARG A 576 -25.15 -30.00 15.70
CA ARG A 576 -26.45 -29.49 16.17
C ARG A 576 -27.60 -29.89 15.28
N LEU A 577 -27.39 -29.86 13.95
CA LEU A 577 -28.41 -30.28 12.98
C LEU A 577 -28.70 -31.80 13.09
N ALA A 578 -27.68 -32.63 13.32
CA ALA A 578 -27.85 -34.05 13.57
C ALA A 578 -28.71 -34.32 14.83
N VAL A 579 -28.48 -33.55 15.90
CA VAL A 579 -29.29 -33.61 17.12
C VAL A 579 -30.71 -33.16 16.85
N ALA A 580 -30.93 -32.06 16.11
CA ALA A 580 -32.28 -31.61 15.74
C ALA A 580 -33.06 -32.66 14.94
N HIS A 581 -32.46 -33.28 13.93
CA HIS A 581 -33.07 -34.36 13.18
C HIS A 581 -33.38 -35.58 14.05
N GLN A 582 -32.54 -35.92 15.01
CA GLN A 582 -32.80 -37.00 15.97
C GLN A 582 -34.03 -36.66 16.82
N ARG A 583 -34.14 -35.45 17.33
CA ARG A 583 -35.27 -35.01 18.16
C ARG A 583 -36.60 -34.92 17.37
N LEU A 584 -36.48 -34.59 16.08
CA LEU A 584 -37.63 -34.55 15.16
C LEU A 584 -37.99 -35.92 14.52
N ASN A 585 -37.35 -37.02 14.97
CA ASN A 585 -37.52 -38.37 14.45
C ASN A 585 -37.24 -38.55 12.93
N LYS A 586 -36.36 -37.70 12.36
CA LYS A 586 -35.92 -37.73 10.96
C LYS A 586 -34.65 -38.55 10.79
N THR A 587 -34.72 -39.86 11.01
CA THR A 587 -33.54 -40.75 11.12
C THR A 587 -32.70 -40.84 9.84
N GLU A 588 -33.32 -40.83 8.64
CA GLU A 588 -32.60 -40.86 7.37
C GLU A 588 -31.78 -39.60 7.15
N ASN A 589 -32.32 -38.42 7.43
CA ASN A 589 -31.62 -37.14 7.32
C ASN A 589 -30.46 -37.08 8.30
N LYS A 590 -30.63 -37.56 9.53
CA LYS A 590 -29.54 -37.67 10.51
C LYS A 590 -28.37 -38.51 9.97
N ILE A 591 -28.67 -39.67 9.34
CA ILE A 591 -27.62 -40.54 8.79
C ILE A 591 -26.88 -39.86 7.63
N GLN A 592 -27.56 -39.12 6.77
CA GLN A 592 -26.91 -38.36 5.69
C GLN A 592 -26.00 -37.25 6.24
N ILE A 593 -26.41 -36.54 7.27
CA ILE A 593 -25.61 -35.48 7.91
C ILE A 593 -24.40 -36.07 8.62
N LEU A 594 -24.56 -37.16 9.34
CA LEU A 594 -23.45 -37.85 9.96
C LEU A 594 -22.44 -38.39 8.94
N ARG A 595 -22.90 -38.83 7.75
CA ARG A 595 -21.98 -39.18 6.64
C ARG A 595 -21.23 -37.97 6.12
N LYS A 596 -21.87 -36.81 5.91
CA LYS A 596 -21.19 -35.56 5.56
C LYS A 596 -20.18 -35.13 6.64
N PHE A 597 -20.55 -35.32 7.90
CA PHE A 597 -19.67 -35.07 9.04
C PHE A 597 -18.42 -35.98 9.02
N HIS A 598 -18.59 -37.28 8.83
CA HIS A 598 -17.47 -38.24 8.75
C HIS A 598 -16.61 -38.10 7.49
N GLN A 599 -17.14 -37.67 6.38
CA GLN A 599 -16.37 -37.41 5.15
C GLN A 599 -15.45 -36.18 5.25
N LYS A 600 -15.71 -35.26 6.17
CA LYS A 600 -14.92 -34.04 6.39
C LYS A 600 -13.98 -34.13 7.60
N ASN A 601 -13.96 -35.28 8.29
CA ASN A 601 -13.20 -35.44 9.55
C ASN A 601 -11.84 -36.10 9.39
N ASP A 602 -10.80 -35.30 9.62
CA ASP A 602 -9.79 -35.66 10.59
C ASP A 602 -10.30 -35.31 12.02
N PRO A 603 -10.06 -36.13 13.05
CA PRO A 603 -10.56 -35.84 14.39
C PRO A 603 -10.09 -34.47 14.85
N LEU A 604 -11.03 -33.58 15.17
CA LEU A 604 -10.74 -32.26 15.72
C LEU A 604 -9.88 -32.46 16.98
N THR A 605 -8.66 -31.99 16.94
CA THR A 605 -7.78 -32.00 18.10
C THR A 605 -8.34 -31.08 19.18
N ALA A 606 -8.05 -31.33 20.46
CA ALA A 606 -8.43 -30.43 21.55
C ALA A 606 -8.00 -28.97 21.29
N ALA A 607 -6.88 -28.77 20.57
CA ALA A 607 -6.41 -27.47 20.15
C ALA A 607 -7.36 -26.80 19.12
N GLN A 608 -7.97 -27.57 18.23
CA GLN A 608 -8.94 -27.05 17.24
C GLN A 608 -10.28 -26.68 17.90
N PHE A 609 -10.74 -27.45 18.90
CA PHE A 609 -11.90 -27.10 19.71
C PHE A 609 -11.65 -25.82 20.53
N HIS A 610 -10.49 -25.71 21.16
CA HIS A 610 -10.12 -24.53 21.92
C HIS A 610 -9.96 -23.28 21.00
N SER A 611 -9.41 -23.47 19.80
CA SER A 611 -9.36 -22.45 18.76
C SER A 611 -10.77 -22.03 18.29
N LEU A 612 -11.73 -22.94 18.25
CA LEU A 612 -13.12 -22.64 17.90
C LEU A 612 -13.81 -21.79 18.97
N GLU A 613 -13.70 -22.18 20.26
CA GLU A 613 -14.21 -21.38 21.36
C GLU A 613 -13.60 -19.97 21.35
N GLU A 614 -12.32 -19.86 21.06
CA GLU A 614 -11.64 -18.58 20.98
C GLU A 614 -12.09 -17.75 19.78
N GLN A 615 -12.29 -18.35 18.61
CA GLN A 615 -12.84 -17.68 17.44
C GLN A 615 -14.26 -17.16 17.66
N LEU A 616 -15.06 -17.90 18.44
CA LEU A 616 -16.41 -17.52 18.81
C LEU A 616 -16.44 -16.37 19.82
N LEU A 617 -15.50 -16.36 20.76
CA LEU A 617 -15.41 -15.34 21.80
C LEU A 617 -14.62 -14.10 21.35
N PHE A 618 -13.56 -14.30 20.55
CA PHE A 618 -12.63 -13.24 20.17
C PHE A 618 -12.25 -13.39 18.70
N PRO A 619 -12.96 -12.75 17.79
CA PRO A 619 -12.52 -12.67 16.40
C PRO A 619 -11.11 -12.06 16.33
N ILE A 620 -10.35 -12.41 15.29
CA ILE A 620 -8.94 -11.98 15.13
C ILE A 620 -8.83 -10.49 15.40
N SER A 621 -8.09 -10.12 16.45
CA SER A 621 -7.75 -8.72 16.69
C SER A 621 -6.94 -8.18 15.50
N LEU A 622 -7.29 -6.99 15.04
CA LEU A 622 -6.49 -6.33 14.01
C LEU A 622 -5.05 -6.13 14.51
N PRO A 623 -4.06 -6.35 13.64
CA PRO A 623 -2.70 -5.92 13.94
C PRO A 623 -2.68 -4.42 14.24
N SER A 624 -1.73 -3.96 15.05
CA SER A 624 -1.65 -2.57 15.47
C SER A 624 -1.72 -1.64 14.24
N LEU A 625 -2.78 -0.86 14.14
CA LEU A 625 -3.02 0.07 13.03
C LEU A 625 -1.99 1.20 12.97
N ASP A 626 -1.22 1.39 14.04
CA ASP A 626 -0.19 2.44 14.11
C ASP A 626 0.87 2.31 13.00
N LYS A 627 1.26 1.07 12.63
CA LYS A 627 2.13 0.83 11.48
C LYS A 627 1.42 0.93 10.12
N ALA A 628 0.08 0.83 10.11
CA ALA A 628 -0.71 0.96 8.90
C ALA A 628 -0.88 2.41 8.45
N LEU A 629 -0.55 3.39 9.29
CA LEU A 629 -0.64 4.82 8.98
C LEU A 629 0.61 5.41 8.30
N SER A 630 1.66 4.61 8.08
CA SER A 630 2.80 5.10 7.30
C SER A 630 2.39 5.28 5.83
N PRO A 631 2.44 6.50 5.29
CA PRO A 631 2.01 6.74 3.92
C PRO A 631 2.95 6.06 2.91
N LEU A 632 2.39 5.57 1.81
CA LEU A 632 3.14 5.01 0.68
C LEU A 632 4.11 6.01 0.05
N ILE A 633 3.88 7.32 0.25
CA ILE A 633 4.76 8.41 -0.22
C ILE A 633 6.20 8.28 0.30
N LEU A 634 6.42 7.52 1.39
CA LEU A 634 7.73 7.34 2.01
C LEU A 634 8.43 6.03 1.59
N GLN A 635 7.79 5.20 0.79
CA GLN A 635 8.33 4.00 0.17
C GLN A 635 8.73 4.25 -1.29
#